data_49c9bfda6abbd13c98e399e11f274f0a
#
_entry.id   49c9bfda6abbd13c98e399e11f274f0a
#
_cell.length_a   1.000
_cell.length_b   1.000
_cell.length_c   1.000
_cell.angle_alpha   90.00
_cell.angle_beta   90.00
_cell.angle_gamma   90.00
#
_symmetry.space_group_name_H-M   'P 1'
#
loop_
_entity.id
_entity.type
_entity.pdbx_description
1 polymer ?
#
loop_
_entity_poly.entity_id
_entity_poly.type
_entity_poly.pdbx_seq_one_letter_code
_entity_poly.pdbx_strand_id
1 'polypeptide(L)'
;METKLKKAHNLCLENRCGLKLTGVTDVDSFDEDTVTAYTDYGCLTVNGSKLHVEELNLDTGLLEITGEVTALVYSSKTEKSQSFLKRMFS
;
A
#
# COMPACT_ATOMS: atom_id res chain seq x y z
N MET A 1 7.61 -3.03 23.49
CA MET A 1 7.64 -2.61 23.13
C MET A 1 7.82 -1.73 22.64
N GLU A 2 7.74 -1.64 22.29
CA GLU A 2 7.94 -0.90 21.87
C GLU A 2 7.70 0.11 21.91
N THR A 3 7.81 0.50 22.18
CA THR A 3 7.58 1.72 22.43
C THR A 3 7.78 2.63 21.34
N LYS A 4 8.18 2.24 20.26
CA LYS A 4 8.32 3.00 19.14
C LYS A 4 7.02 3.36 18.63
N LEU A 5 6.74 4.58 18.38
CA LEU A 5 5.47 5.01 17.85
C LEU A 5 5.39 4.71 16.38
N LYS A 6 4.29 4.12 15.97
CA LYS A 6 4.06 3.88 14.57
C LYS A 6 3.44 5.09 13.96
N LYS A 7 3.74 5.35 12.71
CA LYS A 7 3.09 6.42 12.00
C LYS A 7 1.65 6.07 11.77
N ALA A 8 0.78 7.00 12.02
CA ALA A 8 -0.65 6.75 11.80
C ALA A 8 -0.89 6.43 10.34
N HIS A 9 -1.67 5.44 10.10
CA HIS A 9 -1.96 4.98 8.76
C HIS A 9 -3.46 4.96 8.55
N ASN A 10 -3.91 5.71 7.56
CA ASN A 10 -5.32 5.76 7.23
C ASN A 10 -5.51 5.45 5.77
N LEU A 11 -6.65 4.92 5.44
CA LEU A 11 -6.97 4.56 4.08
C LEU A 11 -8.38 5.02 3.79
N CYS A 12 -8.56 5.72 2.70
CA CYS A 12 -9.87 6.19 2.30
C CYS A 12 -10.06 5.85 0.82
N LEU A 13 -11.10 5.11 0.53
CA LEU A 13 -11.40 4.72 -0.83
C LEU A 13 -12.79 5.23 -1.18
N GLU A 14 -12.86 6.03 -2.24
CA GLU A 14 -14.13 6.60 -2.65
C GLU A 14 -14.52 6.08 -4.01
N ASN A 15 -15.70 5.56 -4.10
CA ASN A 15 -16.27 5.08 -5.36
C ASN A 15 -15.35 4.11 -6.10
N ARG A 16 -14.47 3.46 -5.35
CA ARG A 16 -13.49 2.53 -5.90
C ARG A 16 -12.57 3.19 -6.93
N CYS A 17 -12.57 4.49 -6.98
CA CYS A 17 -11.77 5.22 -7.97
C CYS A 17 -10.72 6.11 -7.36
N GLY A 18 -10.93 6.59 -6.17
CA GLY A 18 -9.98 7.49 -5.53
C GLY A 18 -9.51 6.90 -4.23
N LEU A 19 -8.24 6.62 -4.13
CA LEU A 19 -7.66 6.01 -2.94
C LEU A 19 -6.65 6.96 -2.34
N LYS A 20 -6.79 7.23 -1.06
CA LYS A 20 -5.88 8.10 -0.38
C LYS A 20 -5.34 7.38 0.85
N LEU A 21 -4.04 7.35 0.96
CA LEU A 21 -3.37 6.66 2.07
C LEU A 21 -2.50 7.65 2.81
N THR A 22 -2.41 7.48 4.12
CA THR A 22 -1.45 8.22 4.92
C THR A 22 -0.60 7.22 5.67
N GLY A 23 0.52 7.66 6.20
CA GLY A 23 1.39 6.78 6.95
C GLY A 23 2.23 5.87 6.07
N VAL A 24 2.34 6.19 4.79
CA VAL A 24 3.13 5.38 3.87
C VAL A 24 4.60 5.70 4.08
N THR A 25 5.41 4.68 4.27
CA THR A 25 6.83 4.86 4.52
C THR A 25 7.67 4.64 3.27
N ASP A 26 7.13 3.90 2.33
CA ASP A 26 7.87 3.64 1.09
C ASP A 26 6.91 3.05 0.07
N VAL A 27 7.29 3.11 -1.19
CA VAL A 27 6.53 2.47 -2.25
C VAL A 27 7.49 1.57 -2.99
N ASP A 28 7.15 0.29 -3.08
CA ASP A 28 8.03 -0.68 -3.71
C ASP A 28 8.00 -0.52 -5.22
N SER A 29 6.80 -0.59 -5.77
CA SER A 29 6.67 -0.48 -7.20
C SER A 29 5.22 -0.15 -7.51
N PHE A 30 5.00 0.36 -8.70
CA PHE A 30 3.61 0.57 -9.11
C PHE A 30 3.53 0.54 -10.62
N ASP A 31 2.40 0.06 -11.09
CA ASP A 31 2.09 0.13 -12.49
C ASP A 31 0.57 0.27 -12.59
N GLU A 32 0.02 0.10 -13.76
CA GLU A 32 -1.41 0.35 -13.94
C GLU A 32 -2.29 -0.69 -13.27
N ASP A 33 -1.73 -1.82 -12.91
CA ASP A 33 -2.51 -2.89 -12.32
C ASP A 33 -2.24 -3.10 -10.84
N THR A 34 -1.09 -2.67 -10.37
CA THR A 34 -0.69 -2.97 -9.00
C THR A 34 0.16 -1.87 -8.43
N VAL A 35 -0.12 -1.50 -7.20
CA VAL A 35 0.71 -0.57 -6.45
C VAL A 35 0.99 -1.21 -5.10
N THR A 36 2.26 -1.26 -4.72
CA THR A 36 2.65 -1.86 -3.45
C THR A 36 3.29 -0.78 -2.58
N ALA A 37 2.71 -0.56 -1.43
CA ALA A 37 3.17 0.47 -0.52
C ALA A 37 3.45 -0.14 0.84
N TYR A 38 4.40 0.44 1.56
CA TYR A 38 4.75 -0.04 2.89
C TYR A 38 4.30 0.96 3.93
N THR A 39 3.82 0.45 5.04
CA THR A 39 3.44 1.27 6.18
C THR A 39 3.97 0.61 7.42
N ASP A 40 3.88 1.28 8.55
CA ASP A 40 4.30 0.67 9.81
C ASP A 40 3.33 -0.41 10.25
N TYR A 41 2.21 -0.56 9.57
CA TYR A 41 1.22 -1.58 9.92
C TYR A 41 1.20 -2.73 8.93
N GLY A 42 2.10 -2.72 7.96
CA GLY A 42 2.20 -3.81 7.01
C GLY A 42 2.35 -3.31 5.60
N CYS A 43 2.41 -4.24 4.69
CA CYS A 43 2.55 -3.95 3.28
C CYS A 43 1.17 -3.98 2.64
N LEU A 44 0.83 -2.95 1.93
CA LEU A 44 -0.47 -2.88 1.28
C LEU A 44 -0.29 -3.01 -0.21
N THR A 45 -1.02 -3.95 -0.80
CA THR A 45 -1.04 -4.12 -2.24
C THR A 45 -2.38 -3.68 -2.77
N VAL A 46 -2.36 -2.76 -3.71
CA VAL A 46 -3.57 -2.25 -4.34
C VAL A 46 -3.62 -2.83 -5.73
N ASN A 47 -4.70 -3.54 -6.03
CA ASN A 47 -4.88 -4.12 -7.36
C ASN A 47 -6.05 -3.45 -8.05
N GLY A 48 -5.94 -3.29 -9.34
CA GLY A 48 -7.02 -2.66 -10.08
C GLY A 48 -6.68 -2.53 -11.54
N SER A 49 -7.26 -1.50 -12.16
CA SER A 49 -7.05 -1.20 -13.56
C SER A 49 -6.80 0.26 -13.73
N LYS A 50 -5.90 0.59 -14.60
CA LYS A 50 -5.61 1.98 -14.93
C LYS A 50 -5.28 2.78 -13.70
N LEU A 51 -4.53 2.17 -12.81
CA LEU A 51 -4.13 2.83 -11.59
C LEU A 51 -3.07 3.88 -11.91
N HIS A 52 -3.18 4.99 -11.24
CA HIS A 52 -2.28 6.10 -11.49
C HIS A 52 -1.96 6.77 -10.16
N VAL A 53 -0.70 6.99 -9.90
CA VAL A 53 -0.30 7.65 -8.67
C VAL A 53 -0.39 9.14 -8.90
N GLU A 54 -1.31 9.78 -8.19
CA GLU A 54 -1.52 11.21 -8.33
C GLU A 54 -0.58 12.00 -7.48
N GLU A 55 -0.27 11.48 -6.31
CA GLU A 55 0.63 12.19 -5.42
C GLU A 55 1.34 11.19 -4.53
N LEU A 56 2.62 11.42 -4.32
CA LEU A 56 3.40 10.62 -3.41
C LEU A 56 4.33 11.56 -2.66
N ASN A 57 4.18 11.60 -1.35
CA ASN A 57 5.02 12.43 -0.52
C ASN A 57 5.43 11.61 0.69
N LEU A 58 6.65 11.10 0.67
CA LEU A 58 7.09 10.23 1.75
C LEU A 58 7.45 11.00 3.01
N ASP A 59 7.64 12.30 2.90
CA ASP A 59 7.89 13.10 4.11
C ASP A 59 6.65 13.13 4.96
N THR A 60 5.48 13.22 4.36
CA THR A 60 4.24 13.23 5.10
C THR A 60 3.56 11.89 5.10
N GLY A 61 4.02 10.97 4.28
CA GLY A 61 3.42 9.66 4.19
C GLY A 61 2.18 9.60 3.33
N LEU A 62 2.00 10.58 2.46
CA LEU A 62 0.78 10.67 1.66
C LEU A 62 0.95 9.97 0.32
N LEU A 63 -0.02 9.16 -0.04
CA LEU A 63 -0.06 8.51 -1.35
C LEU A 63 -1.48 8.58 -1.86
N GLU A 64 -1.67 9.14 -3.06
CA GLU A 64 -2.98 9.21 -3.67
C GLU A 64 -2.94 8.49 -4.99
N ILE A 65 -3.91 7.64 -5.20
CA ILE A 65 -4.00 6.81 -6.39
C ILE A 65 -5.38 6.95 -6.98
N THR A 66 -5.45 7.06 -8.30
CA THR A 66 -6.74 7.06 -8.98
C THR A 66 -6.76 5.88 -9.93
N GLY A 67 -7.93 5.58 -10.44
CA GLY A 67 -8.13 4.44 -11.33
C GLY A 67 -9.24 3.59 -10.75
N GLU A 68 -9.29 2.35 -11.15
CA GLU A 68 -10.33 1.47 -10.64
C GLU A 68 -9.70 0.47 -9.70
N VAL A 69 -10.09 0.49 -8.44
CA VAL A 69 -9.52 -0.40 -7.44
C VAL A 69 -10.38 -1.63 -7.31
N THR A 70 -9.79 -2.79 -7.45
CA THR A 70 -10.55 -4.04 -7.34
C THR A 70 -10.22 -4.79 -6.06
N ALA A 71 -9.04 -4.59 -5.50
CA ALA A 71 -8.69 -5.29 -4.27
C ALA A 71 -7.65 -4.52 -3.49
N LEU A 72 -7.73 -4.63 -2.18
CA LEU A 72 -6.76 -4.07 -1.27
C LEU A 72 -6.35 -5.20 -0.34
N VAL A 73 -5.07 -5.50 -0.30
CA VAL A 73 -4.59 -6.63 0.48
C VAL A 73 -3.44 -6.19 1.37
N TYR A 74 -3.57 -6.43 2.64
CA TYR A 74 -2.48 -6.19 3.57
C TYR A 74 -1.75 -7.51 3.82
N SER A 75 -0.44 -7.43 3.91
CA SER A 75 0.32 -8.58 4.32
C SER A 75 1.24 -8.16 5.43
N SER A 76 1.78 -9.13 6.14
CA SER A 76 2.62 -8.83 7.24
C SER A 76 3.83 -8.09 6.74
N LYS A 77 4.30 -7.20 7.58
CA LYS A 77 5.42 -6.46 7.22
C LYS A 77 6.65 -7.26 7.39
N THR A 78 7.02 -7.94 6.43
CA THR A 78 8.23 -8.64 6.49
C THR A 78 8.94 -8.27 5.30
N GLU A 79 10.17 -8.29 5.38
CA GLU A 79 10.96 -8.02 4.27
C GLU A 79 10.98 -9.17 3.37
N LYS A 80 10.30 -10.23 3.74
CA LYS A 80 10.38 -11.39 2.94
C LYS A 80 9.18 -11.62 2.14
N SER A 81 8.90 -10.79 1.21
CA SER A 81 7.76 -11.03 0.37
C SER A 81 7.94 -12.32 -0.39
N GLN A 82 9.17 -12.77 -0.59
CA GLN A 82 9.35 -14.05 -1.19
C GLN A 82 8.83 -15.15 -0.36
N SER A 83 9.00 -15.06 0.94
CA SER A 83 8.49 -16.07 1.84
C SER A 83 6.99 -16.15 1.75
N PHE A 84 6.36 -15.00 1.65
CA PHE A 84 4.91 -14.95 1.55
C PHE A 84 4.46 -15.67 0.29
N LEU A 85 5.11 -15.42 -0.82
CA LEU A 85 4.75 -16.05 -2.05
C LEU A 85 4.98 -17.54 -2.01
N LYS A 86 6.05 -17.96 -1.37
CA LYS A 86 6.29 -19.36 -1.23
C LYS A 86 5.19 -20.04 -0.48
N ARG A 87 4.71 -19.40 0.57
CA ARG A 87 3.65 -20.00 1.34
C ARG A 87 2.38 -20.10 0.54
N MET A 88 2.14 -19.17 -0.34
CA MET A 88 0.95 -19.22 -1.14
C MET A 88 0.99 -20.33 -2.16
N PHE A 89 2.17 -20.64 -2.62
CA PHE A 89 2.28 -21.63 -3.65
C PHE A 89 2.74 -22.98 -3.18
N SER A 90 2.97 -23.14 -1.92
CA SER A 90 3.40 -24.47 -1.48
C SER A 90 2.35 -25.22 -0.69
#